data_5d988a2f4f15bc90df9a2ad355443292
#
_entry.id   5d988a2f4f15bc90df9a2ad355443292
#
_cell.length_a   1.000
_cell.length_b   1.000
_cell.length_c   1.000
_cell.angle_alpha   90.00
_cell.angle_beta   90.00
_cell.angle_gamma   90.00
#
_symmetry.space_group_name_H-M   'P 1'
#
loop_
_entity.id
_entity.type
_entity.pdbx_description
1 polymer ?
#
loop_
_entity_poly.entity_id
_entity_poly.type
_entity_poly.pdbx_seq_one_letter_code
_entity_poly.pdbx_strand_id
1 'polypeptide(L)'
;LDFMRPEDKEDDYIEDKENEEIEDINSDTQDNETTEEEANTHSDYKVPGKGDTRVTTYHLSGMYQNWFLDYASYVILERAVPHINDGLKPVQRRILHSMRRLDDGRYNKVANIVGHTMQFHPHGDASIGDALVQLGQKDLLIDCQGNWGNILTGDGAAAPRYIEARLSKFALETVFNPKTTLWQLSYDGRNKEPVTLPVKFPLLLAQGVEGIAVGLSSKILPHNFNELLDASIAYLRGEEFALYPDFQTGGSIDIAKYNDGERGGSVKVRAKIGKLDNKTLVISEIPYGKTTSTVIESILKANDKGKIKIKKVDDNTAKDVEILVHLAPGVSSDKTIDALYAFTDCEISISPNCCVIKEDKPHFLTVSDVLRHSTDRTLELLREELKIQKQEQEEALFFASLEKIFIEERIYKDPEFENAKNMDEAISHIDLRLEPFKPRFIREVTRDDILKLMEIKMGRILKFNSDKSNEFIAQTLEQIAKINDKLEHIVDYTIDWFTMLKEKYGKAYPRHTVIRNFDTIEATKVVEANEKLYINRQEGFIGMGLKKDEFICNCSDIDDVIIFYRNGTYKIVKVADKIFIGK
;
A
#
# COMPACT_ATOMS: atom_id res chain seq x y z
N LEU A 1 -15.28 -10.33 53.48
CA LEU A 1 -16.61 -10.86 53.19
C LEU A 1 -16.56 -11.39 51.77
N ASP A 2 -16.08 -12.56 51.54
CA ASP A 2 -16.67 -13.91 51.47
C ASP A 2 -18.00 -13.94 50.71
N PHE A 3 -18.04 -14.66 49.60
CA PHE A 3 -18.80 -15.89 49.42
C PHE A 3 -18.82 -16.34 47.91
N MET A 4 -18.18 -17.47 47.69
CA MET A 4 -18.63 -18.74 47.09
C MET A 4 -18.97 -18.82 45.58
N ARG A 5 -18.25 -19.75 44.92
CA ARG A 5 -18.68 -20.56 43.76
C ARG A 5 -19.83 -21.51 44.15
N PRO A 6 -20.60 -21.99 43.19
CA PRO A 6 -20.57 -23.42 42.84
C PRO A 6 -20.59 -23.66 41.31
N GLU A 7 -19.76 -24.56 40.80
CA GLU A 7 -19.92 -26.01 40.54
C GLU A 7 -20.82 -26.35 39.33
N ASP A 8 -20.19 -26.99 38.42
CA ASP A 8 -20.56 -27.94 37.37
C ASP A 8 -22.00 -28.43 37.28
N LYS A 9 -22.53 -28.46 36.05
CA LYS A 9 -23.37 -29.55 35.53
C LYS A 9 -23.27 -29.65 34.03
N GLU A 10 -22.82 -30.82 33.58
CA GLU A 10 -23.08 -31.44 32.30
C GLU A 10 -24.57 -31.68 32.15
N ASP A 11 -25.10 -31.50 30.93
CA ASP A 11 -26.26 -32.24 30.43
C ASP A 11 -26.34 -32.12 28.88
N ASP A 12 -26.05 -33.21 28.25
CA ASP A 12 -26.83 -34.05 27.35
C ASP A 12 -27.31 -33.50 26.00
N TYR A 13 -26.82 -34.22 24.98
CA TYR A 13 -27.27 -34.27 23.59
C TYR A 13 -28.73 -34.67 23.46
N ILE A 14 -29.47 -33.98 22.59
CA ILE A 14 -30.64 -34.52 21.92
C ILE A 14 -30.46 -34.36 20.43
N GLU A 15 -30.35 -35.48 19.69
CA GLU A 15 -30.54 -35.62 18.28
C GLU A 15 -32.05 -35.55 17.99
N ASP A 16 -32.44 -34.68 17.04
CA ASP A 16 -33.71 -34.87 16.35
C ASP A 16 -33.44 -34.98 14.86
N LYS A 17 -33.84 -36.14 14.35
CA LYS A 17 -33.95 -36.47 12.94
C LYS A 17 -35.31 -36.04 12.44
N GLU A 18 -35.35 -35.24 11.40
CA GLU A 18 -36.49 -35.23 10.51
C GLU A 18 -36.08 -35.50 9.07
N ASN A 19 -36.61 -36.58 8.55
CA ASN A 19 -36.59 -36.97 7.16
C ASN A 19 -37.61 -36.14 6.39
N GLU A 20 -37.24 -35.57 5.26
CA GLU A 20 -38.18 -35.25 4.21
C GLU A 20 -37.72 -35.85 2.88
N GLU A 21 -38.59 -36.73 2.39
CA GLU A 21 -38.56 -37.35 1.09
C GLU A 21 -38.79 -36.29 0.00
N ILE A 22 -38.00 -36.31 -1.06
CA ILE A 22 -38.33 -35.60 -2.30
C ILE A 22 -38.40 -36.60 -3.42
N GLU A 23 -39.61 -36.63 -4.01
CA GLU A 23 -40.06 -37.46 -5.11
C GLU A 23 -39.28 -37.25 -6.41
N ASP A 24 -39.04 -38.34 -7.09
CA ASP A 24 -38.60 -38.45 -8.48
C ASP A 24 -39.61 -37.81 -9.45
N ILE A 25 -39.16 -36.96 -10.33
CA ILE A 25 -39.83 -36.63 -11.57
C ILE A 25 -38.92 -36.98 -12.76
N ASN A 26 -39.20 -38.09 -13.36
CA ASN A 26 -38.79 -38.46 -14.72
C ASN A 26 -39.58 -37.67 -15.75
N SER A 27 -38.93 -37.06 -16.74
CA SER A 27 -39.50 -36.96 -18.10
C SER A 27 -38.40 -36.76 -19.15
N ASP A 28 -38.20 -37.80 -19.91
CA ASP A 28 -38.03 -37.92 -21.36
C ASP A 28 -37.19 -36.91 -22.16
N THR A 29 -36.09 -37.47 -22.63
CA THR A 29 -35.53 -37.52 -24.01
C THR A 29 -35.98 -36.50 -25.04
N GLN A 30 -34.97 -35.80 -25.57
CA GLN A 30 -34.81 -35.69 -27.04
C GLN A 30 -33.36 -35.47 -27.42
N ASP A 31 -32.88 -36.35 -28.29
CA ASP A 31 -31.58 -36.33 -28.95
C ASP A 31 -31.38 -35.06 -29.77
N ASN A 32 -30.21 -34.43 -29.63
CA ASN A 32 -29.62 -33.62 -30.68
C ASN A 32 -28.12 -33.89 -30.74
N GLU A 33 -27.75 -34.56 -31.83
CA GLU A 33 -26.38 -34.70 -32.29
C GLU A 33 -25.75 -33.30 -32.48
N THR A 34 -24.73 -32.96 -31.72
CA THR A 34 -23.80 -31.91 -32.03
C THR A 34 -22.39 -32.44 -31.94
N THR A 35 -21.74 -32.25 -33.04
CA THR A 35 -20.39 -32.56 -33.48
C THR A 35 -19.32 -32.66 -32.42
N GLU A 36 -18.58 -33.78 -32.50
CA GLU A 36 -17.34 -34.11 -31.79
C GLU A 36 -16.18 -33.21 -32.20
N GLU A 37 -16.02 -32.02 -31.66
CA GLU A 37 -14.75 -31.28 -31.75
C GLU A 37 -14.44 -30.32 -30.60
N GLU A 38 -15.28 -30.23 -29.56
CA GLU A 38 -14.99 -29.35 -28.39
C GLU A 38 -14.88 -30.07 -27.03
N ALA A 39 -14.67 -31.38 -27.00
CA ALA A 39 -14.72 -32.16 -25.75
C ALA A 39 -13.37 -32.67 -25.27
N ASN A 40 -12.28 -31.88 -25.38
CA ASN A 40 -10.97 -32.31 -24.85
C ASN A 40 -10.35 -31.38 -23.82
N THR A 41 -11.12 -30.63 -23.07
CA THR A 41 -10.61 -29.76 -21.99
C THR A 41 -11.22 -30.06 -20.62
N HIS A 42 -11.85 -31.21 -20.40
CA HIS A 42 -12.36 -31.50 -19.06
C HIS A 42 -11.60 -32.58 -18.34
N SER A 43 -11.17 -32.19 -17.17
CA SER A 43 -10.51 -32.98 -16.16
C SER A 43 -11.13 -34.37 -16.07
N ASP A 44 -10.27 -35.31 -16.12
CA ASP A 44 -10.59 -36.68 -15.89
C ASP A 44 -11.06 -36.95 -14.46
N TYR A 45 -12.28 -36.69 -14.22
CA TYR A 45 -12.94 -37.10 -13.02
C TYR A 45 -13.33 -38.57 -13.15
N LYS A 46 -12.74 -39.44 -12.35
CA LYS A 46 -13.11 -40.86 -12.26
C LYS A 46 -13.69 -41.20 -10.92
N VAL A 47 -14.90 -41.70 -10.92
CA VAL A 47 -15.48 -42.35 -9.74
C VAL A 47 -14.80 -43.71 -9.57
N PRO A 48 -14.22 -44.03 -8.41
CA PRO A 48 -13.68 -45.35 -8.11
C PRO A 48 -14.77 -46.43 -8.19
N GLY A 49 -14.38 -47.59 -8.67
CA GLY A 49 -15.27 -48.68 -9.00
C GLY A 49 -16.19 -49.15 -7.87
N LYS A 50 -17.15 -50.02 -8.27
CA LYS A 50 -18.28 -50.53 -7.49
C LYS A 50 -18.02 -50.68 -6.00
N GLY A 51 -18.57 -49.77 -5.20
CA GLY A 51 -18.68 -49.93 -3.76
C GLY A 51 -18.52 -48.69 -2.89
N ASP A 52 -17.81 -47.64 -3.33
CA ASP A 52 -17.67 -46.44 -2.55
C ASP A 52 -17.93 -45.17 -3.34
N THR A 53 -19.16 -44.72 -3.30
CA THR A 53 -19.64 -43.49 -3.94
C THR A 53 -19.15 -42.21 -3.26
N ARG A 54 -18.34 -42.30 -2.19
CA ARG A 54 -17.86 -41.14 -1.39
C ARG A 54 -16.43 -40.70 -1.73
N VAL A 55 -15.70 -41.51 -2.52
CA VAL A 55 -14.31 -41.18 -2.88
C VAL A 55 -14.27 -40.64 -4.30
N THR A 56 -14.02 -39.37 -4.43
CA THR A 56 -13.75 -38.67 -5.68
C THR A 56 -12.27 -38.57 -5.94
N THR A 57 -11.78 -39.03 -7.07
CA THR A 57 -10.39 -38.92 -7.47
C THR A 57 -10.23 -37.80 -8.48
N TYR A 58 -9.37 -36.83 -8.15
CA TYR A 58 -9.01 -35.73 -9.04
C TYR A 58 -7.59 -35.95 -9.60
N HIS A 59 -7.41 -35.67 -10.87
CA HIS A 59 -6.08 -35.64 -11.45
C HIS A 59 -5.32 -34.41 -10.98
N LEU A 60 -4.04 -34.57 -10.64
CA LEU A 60 -3.18 -33.49 -10.18
C LEU A 60 -3.07 -32.35 -11.23
N SER A 61 -3.06 -32.68 -12.52
CA SER A 61 -3.08 -31.71 -13.62
C SER A 61 -4.30 -30.80 -13.57
N GLY A 62 -5.50 -31.34 -13.37
CA GLY A 62 -6.73 -30.54 -13.24
C GLY A 62 -6.73 -29.64 -11.99
N MET A 63 -6.16 -30.13 -10.87
CA MET A 63 -6.00 -29.32 -9.66
C MET A 63 -5.07 -28.12 -9.92
N TYR A 64 -3.95 -28.33 -10.62
CA TYR A 64 -3.05 -27.24 -10.99
C TYR A 64 -3.65 -26.29 -12.03
N GLN A 65 -4.34 -26.82 -13.02
CA GLN A 65 -4.90 -26.04 -14.11
C GLN A 65 -6.07 -25.13 -13.66
N ASN A 66 -6.92 -25.58 -12.75
CA ASN A 66 -8.11 -24.86 -12.33
C ASN A 66 -7.92 -24.24 -10.94
N TRP A 67 -7.80 -25.04 -9.89
CA TRP A 67 -7.85 -24.54 -8.52
C TRP A 67 -6.62 -23.72 -8.14
N PHE A 68 -5.43 -24.16 -8.55
CA PHE A 68 -4.20 -23.44 -8.22
C PHE A 68 -4.11 -22.11 -8.98
N LEU A 69 -4.49 -22.08 -10.26
CA LEU A 69 -4.50 -20.82 -11.03
C LEU A 69 -5.53 -19.84 -10.50
N ASP A 70 -6.74 -20.31 -10.16
CA ASP A 70 -7.77 -19.45 -9.56
C ASP A 70 -7.30 -18.88 -8.23
N TYR A 71 -6.70 -19.70 -7.37
CA TYR A 71 -6.12 -19.24 -6.11
C TYR A 71 -4.94 -18.28 -6.32
N ALA A 72 -4.05 -18.58 -7.26
CA ALA A 72 -2.92 -17.72 -7.59
C ALA A 72 -3.39 -16.36 -8.10
N SER A 73 -4.36 -16.32 -9.03
CA SER A 73 -4.98 -15.08 -9.52
C SER A 73 -5.61 -14.28 -8.39
N TYR A 74 -6.38 -14.94 -7.52
CA TYR A 74 -6.96 -14.28 -6.35
C TYR A 74 -5.90 -13.66 -5.44
N VAL A 75 -4.82 -14.39 -5.12
CA VAL A 75 -3.75 -13.87 -4.26
C VAL A 75 -3.03 -12.69 -4.91
N ILE A 76 -2.85 -12.70 -6.22
CA ILE A 76 -2.21 -11.62 -6.97
C ILE A 76 -3.10 -10.38 -6.98
N LEU A 77 -4.35 -10.51 -7.44
CA LEU A 77 -5.25 -9.38 -7.71
C LEU A 77 -5.91 -8.84 -6.44
N GLU A 78 -6.30 -9.74 -5.51
CA GLU A 78 -7.17 -9.39 -4.39
C GLU A 78 -6.45 -9.38 -3.02
N ARG A 79 -5.13 -9.57 -2.97
CA ARG A 79 -4.42 -9.62 -1.69
C ARG A 79 -3.05 -8.95 -1.67
N ALA A 80 -2.12 -9.38 -2.53
CA ALA A 80 -0.71 -9.12 -2.31
C ALA A 80 -0.17 -7.90 -3.07
N VAL A 81 -0.69 -7.63 -4.29
CA VAL A 81 -0.17 -6.62 -5.19
C VAL A 81 -1.03 -5.36 -5.13
N PRO A 82 -0.43 -4.15 -5.02
CA PRO A 82 -1.19 -2.90 -4.98
C PRO A 82 -1.72 -2.53 -6.37
N HIS A 83 -2.85 -1.82 -6.41
CA HIS A 83 -3.39 -1.27 -7.64
C HIS A 83 -2.66 0.06 -7.98
N ILE A 84 -2.34 0.28 -9.27
CA ILE A 84 -1.55 1.45 -9.71
C ILE A 84 -2.28 2.79 -9.46
N ASN A 85 -3.62 2.82 -9.56
CA ASN A 85 -4.40 4.07 -9.47
C ASN A 85 -4.43 4.68 -8.07
N ASP A 86 -4.41 3.85 -7.02
CA ASP A 86 -4.46 4.34 -5.63
C ASP A 86 -3.29 3.86 -4.76
N GLY A 87 -2.46 2.96 -5.27
CA GLY A 87 -1.30 2.44 -4.56
C GLY A 87 -1.63 1.53 -3.38
N LEU A 88 -2.86 1.03 -3.29
CA LEU A 88 -3.37 0.29 -2.14
C LEU A 88 -3.63 -1.17 -2.48
N LYS A 89 -3.38 -2.03 -1.49
CA LYS A 89 -3.92 -3.40 -1.49
C LYS A 89 -5.41 -3.37 -1.16
N PRO A 90 -6.21 -4.36 -1.57
CA PRO A 90 -7.66 -4.39 -1.29
C PRO A 90 -8.01 -4.20 0.18
N VAL A 91 -7.30 -4.86 1.11
CA VAL A 91 -7.53 -4.69 2.55
C VAL A 91 -7.29 -3.25 3.02
N GLN A 92 -6.25 -2.59 2.54
CA GLN A 92 -5.92 -1.21 2.89
C GLN A 92 -7.01 -0.24 2.38
N ARG A 93 -7.47 -0.43 1.14
CA ARG A 93 -8.56 0.35 0.54
C ARG A 93 -9.86 0.20 1.33
N ARG A 94 -10.21 -1.02 1.73
CA ARG A 94 -11.40 -1.31 2.53
C ARG A 94 -11.32 -0.72 3.94
N ILE A 95 -10.13 -0.72 4.56
CA ILE A 95 -9.88 -0.04 5.85
C ILE A 95 -10.12 1.47 5.72
N LEU A 96 -9.52 2.12 4.73
CA LEU A 96 -9.68 3.57 4.52
C LEU A 96 -11.13 3.93 4.18
N HIS A 97 -11.81 3.11 3.37
CA HIS A 97 -13.23 3.27 3.09
C HIS A 97 -14.08 3.17 4.36
N SER A 98 -13.82 2.18 5.22
CA SER A 98 -14.49 2.01 6.50
C SER A 98 -14.25 3.20 7.43
N MET A 99 -13.01 3.66 7.52
CA MET A 99 -12.66 4.85 8.31
C MET A 99 -13.38 6.10 7.81
N ARG A 100 -13.50 6.26 6.47
CA ARG A 100 -14.23 7.40 5.89
C ARG A 100 -15.74 7.34 6.19
N ARG A 101 -16.34 6.17 6.24
CA ARG A 101 -17.76 5.99 6.63
C ARG A 101 -18.01 6.26 8.11
N LEU A 102 -17.03 6.00 8.96
CA LEU A 102 -17.09 6.24 10.41
C LEU A 102 -16.61 7.64 10.80
N ASP A 103 -16.12 8.43 9.86
CA ASP A 103 -15.46 9.71 10.13
C ASP A 103 -16.46 10.77 10.64
N ASP A 104 -16.29 11.15 11.89
CA ASP A 104 -16.96 12.27 12.56
C ASP A 104 -15.95 13.30 13.12
N GLY A 105 -14.69 13.22 12.70
CA GLY A 105 -13.58 14.06 13.14
C GLY A 105 -12.93 13.61 14.44
N ARG A 106 -13.50 12.63 15.16
CA ARG A 106 -12.96 12.08 16.41
C ARG A 106 -12.17 10.81 16.18
N TYR A 107 -11.37 10.42 17.17
CA TYR A 107 -10.71 9.13 17.18
C TYR A 107 -11.71 7.98 17.40
N ASN A 108 -11.58 6.93 16.64
CA ASN A 108 -12.34 5.69 16.77
C ASN A 108 -11.43 4.57 17.28
N LYS A 109 -11.94 3.68 18.14
CA LYS A 109 -11.22 2.46 18.51
C LYS A 109 -10.88 1.62 17.29
N VAL A 110 -9.64 1.14 17.21
CA VAL A 110 -9.21 0.25 16.13
C VAL A 110 -10.10 -0.98 16.03
N ALA A 111 -10.56 -1.54 17.15
CA ALA A 111 -11.51 -2.64 17.17
C ALA A 111 -12.81 -2.33 16.41
N ASN A 112 -13.34 -1.10 16.52
CA ASN A 112 -14.56 -0.69 15.82
C ASN A 112 -14.31 -0.55 14.30
N ILE A 113 -13.14 -0.01 13.92
CA ILE A 113 -12.74 0.12 12.51
C ILE A 113 -12.58 -1.26 11.89
N VAL A 114 -11.92 -2.19 12.60
CA VAL A 114 -11.75 -3.58 12.15
C VAL A 114 -13.10 -4.26 11.96
N GLY A 115 -13.99 -4.19 12.96
CA GLY A 115 -15.34 -4.75 12.89
C GLY A 115 -16.16 -4.17 11.73
N HIS A 116 -16.08 -2.86 11.49
CA HIS A 116 -16.74 -2.23 10.35
C HIS A 116 -16.15 -2.66 9.01
N THR A 117 -14.82 -2.89 8.93
CA THR A 117 -14.14 -3.31 7.71
C THR A 117 -14.53 -4.72 7.28
N MET A 118 -14.89 -5.60 8.23
CA MET A 118 -15.34 -6.97 7.93
C MET A 118 -16.59 -7.02 7.04
N GLN A 119 -17.38 -5.94 6.94
CA GLN A 119 -18.49 -5.84 5.99
C GLN A 119 -18.03 -5.83 4.52
N PHE A 120 -16.76 -5.52 4.27
CA PHE A 120 -16.17 -5.41 2.94
C PHE A 120 -15.07 -6.45 2.70
N HIS A 121 -14.44 -6.94 3.78
CA HIS A 121 -13.26 -7.81 3.68
C HIS A 121 -13.56 -9.19 4.32
N PRO A 122 -13.72 -10.26 3.50
CA PRO A 122 -14.13 -11.59 3.98
C PRO A 122 -12.95 -12.39 4.56
N HIS A 123 -12.17 -11.77 5.46
CA HIS A 123 -11.03 -12.40 6.13
C HIS A 123 -11.03 -12.08 7.62
N GLY A 124 -10.21 -12.79 8.40
CA GLY A 124 -10.15 -12.64 9.84
C GLY A 124 -9.76 -11.23 10.30
N ASP A 125 -10.32 -10.82 11.43
CA ASP A 125 -10.12 -9.52 12.09
C ASP A 125 -8.64 -9.21 12.38
N ALA A 126 -7.85 -10.21 12.74
CA ALA A 126 -6.43 -10.06 12.98
C ALA A 126 -5.69 -9.50 11.76
N SER A 127 -5.96 -10.02 10.56
CA SER A 127 -5.33 -9.54 9.33
C SER A 127 -5.68 -8.09 8.99
N ILE A 128 -6.91 -7.67 9.30
CA ILE A 128 -7.37 -6.28 9.14
C ILE A 128 -6.67 -5.38 10.16
N GLY A 129 -6.59 -5.85 11.42
CA GLY A 129 -5.90 -5.15 12.49
C GLY A 129 -4.43 -4.90 12.19
N ASP A 130 -3.71 -5.92 11.73
CA ASP A 130 -2.29 -5.83 11.34
C ASP A 130 -2.09 -4.87 10.16
N ALA A 131 -2.95 -4.92 9.15
CA ALA A 131 -2.90 -4.01 8.01
C ALA A 131 -3.17 -2.55 8.43
N LEU A 132 -4.11 -2.32 9.36
CA LEU A 132 -4.39 -0.99 9.90
C LEU A 132 -3.19 -0.46 10.71
N VAL A 133 -2.56 -1.30 11.54
CA VAL A 133 -1.35 -0.94 12.29
C VAL A 133 -0.22 -0.55 11.33
N GLN A 134 0.03 -1.33 10.29
CA GLN A 134 1.05 -1.02 9.29
C GLN A 134 0.76 0.30 8.55
N LEU A 135 -0.50 0.60 8.23
CA LEU A 135 -0.89 1.89 7.63
C LEU A 135 -0.64 3.06 8.60
N GLY A 136 -0.97 2.88 9.88
CA GLY A 136 -0.76 3.90 10.91
C GLY A 136 0.72 4.19 11.16
N GLN A 137 1.56 3.16 11.18
CA GLN A 137 3.01 3.29 11.38
C GLN A 137 3.73 4.04 10.25
N LYS A 138 3.09 4.21 9.08
CA LYS A 138 3.63 5.03 7.96
C LYS A 138 3.41 6.53 8.14
N ASP A 139 2.66 6.95 9.16
CA ASP A 139 2.46 8.34 9.60
C ASP A 139 2.06 9.32 8.48
N LEU A 140 1.18 8.88 7.57
CA LEU A 140 0.71 9.72 6.45
C LEU A 140 -0.82 9.83 6.40
N LEU A 141 -1.52 8.69 6.33
CA LEU A 141 -2.97 8.64 6.09
C LEU A 141 -3.79 8.62 7.38
N ILE A 142 -3.19 8.18 8.48
CA ILE A 142 -3.88 7.89 9.73
C ILE A 142 -3.19 8.61 10.90
N ASP A 143 -3.95 9.40 11.63
CA ASP A 143 -3.55 9.91 12.93
C ASP A 143 -3.74 8.79 13.97
N CYS A 144 -2.69 8.44 14.67
CA CYS A 144 -2.64 7.36 15.64
C CYS A 144 -2.67 7.86 17.07
N GLN A 145 -3.44 7.20 17.97
CA GLN A 145 -3.44 7.46 19.40
C GLN A 145 -3.28 6.17 20.19
N GLY A 146 -2.40 6.19 21.19
CA GLY A 146 -2.05 5.01 21.98
C GLY A 146 -0.74 4.36 21.50
N ASN A 147 -0.50 3.12 21.94
CA ASN A 147 0.70 2.37 21.57
C ASN A 147 0.50 1.58 20.26
N TRP A 148 1.01 2.11 19.17
CA TRP A 148 0.96 1.49 17.83
C TRP A 148 2.19 0.65 17.50
N GLY A 149 2.98 0.28 18.51
CA GLY A 149 4.25 -0.41 18.34
C GLY A 149 5.39 0.55 17.97
N ASN A 150 6.56 -0.02 17.71
CA ASN A 150 7.73 0.75 17.33
C ASN A 150 8.49 0.04 16.19
N ILE A 151 8.56 0.69 15.04
CA ILE A 151 9.26 0.15 13.86
C ILE A 151 10.78 0.03 14.06
N LEU A 152 11.35 0.77 15.03
CA LEU A 152 12.78 0.75 15.31
C LEU A 152 13.15 -0.43 16.20
N THR A 153 12.39 -0.68 17.26
CA THR A 153 12.65 -1.78 18.21
C THR A 153 11.99 -3.09 17.79
N GLY A 154 10.94 -3.02 16.96
CA GLY A 154 10.13 -4.17 16.57
C GLY A 154 9.03 -4.51 17.57
N ASP A 155 8.78 -3.64 18.56
CA ASP A 155 7.70 -3.84 19.52
C ASP A 155 6.34 -3.84 18.82
N GLY A 156 5.49 -4.78 19.17
CA GLY A 156 4.14 -4.88 18.63
C GLY A 156 3.20 -3.80 19.15
N ALA A 157 2.16 -3.51 18.38
CA ALA A 157 1.10 -2.61 18.82
C ALA A 157 0.28 -3.21 19.95
N ALA A 158 -0.33 -2.35 20.77
CA ALA A 158 -1.30 -2.77 21.77
C ALA A 158 -2.55 -3.37 21.10
N ALA A 159 -3.33 -4.14 21.84
CA ALA A 159 -4.54 -4.76 21.34
C ALA A 159 -5.52 -3.70 20.76
N PRO A 160 -6.27 -4.01 19.68
CA PRO A 160 -7.16 -3.08 18.96
C PRO A 160 -8.18 -2.33 19.83
N ARG A 161 -8.54 -2.88 20.99
CA ARG A 161 -9.46 -2.25 21.95
C ARG A 161 -8.85 -1.06 22.72
N TYR A 162 -7.52 -0.94 22.75
CA TYR A 162 -6.83 0.12 23.49
C TYR A 162 -6.36 1.28 22.61
N ILE A 163 -6.04 1.02 21.35
CA ILE A 163 -5.53 2.02 20.42
C ILE A 163 -6.66 2.63 19.59
N GLU A 164 -6.43 3.85 19.14
CA GLU A 164 -7.44 4.64 18.42
C GLU A 164 -6.82 5.25 17.17
N ALA A 165 -7.66 5.44 16.13
CA ALA A 165 -7.28 5.99 14.86
C ALA A 165 -8.34 6.95 14.32
N ARG A 166 -7.91 7.91 13.52
CA ARG A 166 -8.76 8.70 12.63
C ARG A 166 -8.01 8.99 11.32
N LEU A 167 -8.74 9.40 10.29
CA LEU A 167 -8.12 9.86 9.05
C LEU A 167 -7.37 11.17 9.28
N SER A 168 -6.17 11.27 8.73
CA SER A 168 -5.41 12.52 8.75
C SER A 168 -6.06 13.57 7.85
N LYS A 169 -5.78 14.84 8.10
CA LYS A 169 -6.24 15.94 7.23
C LYS A 169 -5.74 15.78 5.80
N PHE A 170 -4.53 15.26 5.64
CA PHE A 170 -3.97 14.93 4.34
C PHE A 170 -4.80 13.86 3.62
N ALA A 171 -5.14 12.77 4.30
CA ALA A 171 -5.95 11.71 3.72
C ALA A 171 -7.35 12.21 3.28
N LEU A 172 -8.00 13.01 4.13
CA LEU A 172 -9.33 13.58 3.82
C LEU A 172 -9.30 14.48 2.58
N GLU A 173 -8.20 15.19 2.33
CA GLU A 173 -8.04 16.11 1.20
C GLU A 173 -7.64 15.40 -0.11
N THR A 174 -6.81 14.34 -0.01
CA THR A 174 -6.16 13.76 -1.18
C THR A 174 -6.74 12.43 -1.64
N VAL A 175 -7.42 11.68 -0.74
CA VAL A 175 -7.78 10.28 -0.99
C VAL A 175 -9.25 10.10 -1.37
N PHE A 176 -10.14 10.99 -0.92
CA PHE A 176 -11.59 10.77 -0.99
C PHE A 176 -12.31 11.82 -1.83
N ASN A 177 -13.08 11.37 -2.78
CA ASN A 177 -14.13 12.15 -3.44
C ASN A 177 -15.23 11.19 -3.94
N PRO A 178 -16.40 11.14 -3.29
CA PRO A 178 -17.48 10.22 -3.69
C PRO A 178 -17.98 10.41 -5.12
N LYS A 179 -17.83 11.62 -5.69
CA LYS A 179 -18.35 11.97 -7.01
C LYS A 179 -17.46 11.45 -8.15
N THR A 180 -16.15 11.27 -7.89
CA THR A 180 -15.18 10.72 -8.86
C THR A 180 -14.79 9.27 -8.55
N THR A 181 -15.40 8.66 -7.51
CA THR A 181 -15.15 7.28 -7.13
C THR A 181 -16.01 6.33 -7.96
N LEU A 182 -15.37 5.31 -8.55
CA LEU A 182 -16.08 4.19 -9.17
C LEU A 182 -16.44 3.18 -8.09
N TRP A 183 -17.73 2.84 -7.99
CA TRP A 183 -18.28 1.98 -6.95
C TRP A 183 -18.63 0.58 -7.49
N GLN A 184 -18.37 -0.44 -6.69
CA GLN A 184 -18.80 -1.82 -6.90
C GLN A 184 -19.53 -2.35 -5.68
N LEU A 185 -20.20 -3.51 -5.83
CA LEU A 185 -20.81 -4.18 -4.69
C LEU A 185 -19.73 -4.90 -3.87
N SER A 186 -19.94 -4.94 -2.54
CA SER A 186 -19.14 -5.76 -1.64
C SER A 186 -19.33 -7.26 -1.94
N TYR A 187 -18.46 -8.10 -1.41
CA TYR A 187 -18.48 -9.55 -1.64
C TYR A 187 -19.85 -10.22 -1.32
N ASP A 188 -20.60 -9.64 -0.39
CA ASP A 188 -21.94 -10.14 0.02
C ASP A 188 -23.09 -9.42 -0.71
N GLY A 189 -22.80 -8.49 -1.62
CA GLY A 189 -23.76 -7.70 -2.37
C GLY A 189 -24.57 -6.68 -1.60
N ARG A 190 -24.35 -6.54 -0.28
CA ARG A 190 -25.17 -5.68 0.60
C ARG A 190 -24.69 -4.23 0.64
N ASN A 191 -23.43 -3.98 0.45
CA ASN A 191 -22.80 -2.68 0.55
C ASN A 191 -22.14 -2.31 -0.78
N LYS A 192 -21.77 -1.02 -0.90
CA LYS A 192 -20.92 -0.52 -1.98
C LYS A 192 -19.53 -0.21 -1.44
N GLU A 193 -18.51 -0.65 -2.17
CA GLU A 193 -17.11 -0.34 -1.89
C GLU A 193 -16.45 0.29 -3.13
N PRO A 194 -15.37 1.09 -2.97
CA PRO A 194 -14.68 1.66 -4.11
C PRO A 194 -13.87 0.58 -4.85
N VAL A 195 -13.92 0.59 -6.19
CA VAL A 195 -13.00 -0.20 -7.02
C VAL A 195 -11.57 0.25 -6.78
N THR A 196 -11.32 1.56 -6.89
CA THR A 196 -10.10 2.24 -6.44
C THR A 196 -10.49 3.58 -5.82
N LEU A 197 -9.68 4.09 -4.90
CA LEU A 197 -9.87 5.42 -4.34
C LEU A 197 -9.31 6.49 -5.30
N PRO A 198 -9.97 7.67 -5.42
CA PRO A 198 -9.52 8.75 -6.29
C PRO A 198 -8.36 9.53 -5.65
N VAL A 199 -7.22 8.89 -5.52
CA VAL A 199 -6.04 9.46 -4.86
C VAL A 199 -5.35 10.48 -5.76
N LYS A 200 -5.19 11.72 -5.27
CA LYS A 200 -4.56 12.85 -5.97
C LYS A 200 -3.15 13.13 -5.43
N PHE A 201 -2.35 12.10 -5.32
CA PHE A 201 -0.99 12.13 -4.78
C PHE A 201 -0.27 10.80 -5.12
N PRO A 202 1.04 10.74 -5.35
CA PRO A 202 1.78 9.52 -5.65
C PRO A 202 1.95 8.62 -4.40
N LEU A 203 0.83 8.14 -3.87
CA LEU A 203 0.72 7.45 -2.59
C LEU A 203 1.52 6.15 -2.54
N LEU A 204 1.51 5.38 -3.64
CA LEU A 204 2.25 4.13 -3.73
C LEU A 204 3.74 4.32 -3.45
N LEU A 205 4.33 5.34 -4.06
CA LEU A 205 5.75 5.66 -3.90
C LEU A 205 6.06 6.29 -2.54
N ALA A 206 5.15 7.08 -1.99
CA ALA A 206 5.33 7.69 -0.67
C ALA A 206 5.33 6.64 0.45
N GLN A 207 4.42 5.66 0.38
CA GLN A 207 4.29 4.64 1.41
C GLN A 207 5.18 3.42 1.19
N GLY A 208 5.54 3.15 -0.07
CA GLY A 208 6.12 1.88 -0.45
C GLY A 208 5.17 0.70 -0.17
N VAL A 209 5.47 -0.45 -0.71
CA VAL A 209 4.70 -1.67 -0.49
C VAL A 209 5.60 -2.90 -0.59
N GLU A 210 5.32 -3.89 0.23
CA GLU A 210 5.88 -5.23 0.12
C GLU A 210 4.73 -6.24 0.12
N GLY A 211 4.73 -7.16 -0.86
CA GLY A 211 3.74 -8.20 -0.97
C GLY A 211 4.30 -9.43 -1.67
N ILE A 212 3.99 -10.60 -1.12
CA ILE A 212 4.40 -11.89 -1.67
C ILE A 212 3.13 -12.58 -2.17
N ALA A 213 3.10 -12.85 -3.48
CA ALA A 213 2.02 -13.58 -4.13
C ALA A 213 2.53 -14.95 -4.61
N VAL A 214 1.68 -15.67 -5.34
CA VAL A 214 2.05 -16.94 -5.95
C VAL A 214 2.79 -16.67 -7.27
N GLY A 215 4.05 -17.07 -7.34
CA GLY A 215 4.88 -16.91 -8.54
C GLY A 215 5.42 -15.50 -8.79
N LEU A 216 4.98 -14.50 -8.04
CA LEU A 216 5.48 -13.12 -8.13
C LEU A 216 5.45 -12.39 -6.78
N SER A 217 6.18 -11.29 -6.71
CA SER A 217 6.20 -10.42 -5.54
C SER A 217 6.24 -8.96 -5.95
N SER A 218 5.81 -8.07 -5.08
CA SER A 218 5.98 -6.63 -5.20
C SER A 218 6.84 -6.14 -4.05
N LYS A 219 7.86 -5.32 -4.35
CA LYS A 219 8.70 -4.65 -3.36
C LYS A 219 9.05 -3.25 -3.87
N ILE A 220 8.19 -2.30 -3.56
CA ILE A 220 8.35 -0.89 -3.92
C ILE A 220 8.83 -0.16 -2.67
N LEU A 221 10.00 0.46 -2.76
CA LEU A 221 10.60 1.18 -1.65
C LEU A 221 9.90 2.53 -1.46
N PRO A 222 9.80 3.04 -0.22
CA PRO A 222 9.23 4.37 0.04
C PRO A 222 10.17 5.47 -0.44
N HIS A 223 9.59 6.61 -0.85
CA HIS A 223 10.27 7.80 -1.34
C HIS A 223 9.84 9.03 -0.55
N ASN A 224 10.66 10.08 -0.58
CA ASN A 224 10.40 11.30 0.16
C ASN A 224 9.19 12.06 -0.38
N PHE A 225 8.33 12.51 0.52
CA PHE A 225 7.10 13.25 0.22
C PHE A 225 7.35 14.49 -0.66
N ASN A 226 8.32 15.32 -0.30
CA ASN A 226 8.62 16.56 -1.02
C ASN A 226 9.23 16.28 -2.41
N GLU A 227 10.13 15.29 -2.49
CA GLU A 227 10.76 14.91 -3.76
C GLU A 227 9.75 14.32 -4.76
N LEU A 228 8.74 13.58 -4.27
CA LEU A 228 7.64 13.09 -5.11
C LEU A 228 6.81 14.23 -5.70
N LEU A 229 6.51 15.27 -4.92
CA LEU A 229 5.79 16.44 -5.38
C LEU A 229 6.62 17.25 -6.39
N ASP A 230 7.92 17.45 -6.10
CA ASP A 230 8.83 18.14 -7.01
C ASP A 230 8.97 17.39 -8.34
N ALA A 231 9.10 16.07 -8.30
CA ALA A 231 9.18 15.24 -9.49
C ALA A 231 7.87 15.24 -10.31
N SER A 232 6.70 15.26 -9.63
CA SER A 232 5.40 15.41 -10.30
C SER A 232 5.28 16.76 -11.01
N ILE A 233 5.73 17.84 -10.38
CA ILE A 233 5.76 19.19 -10.97
C ILE A 233 6.74 19.23 -12.15
N ALA A 234 7.95 18.67 -12.00
CA ALA A 234 8.95 18.61 -13.06
C ALA A 234 8.40 17.85 -14.29
N TYR A 235 7.76 16.70 -14.07
CA TYR A 235 7.11 15.92 -15.13
C TYR A 235 6.06 16.73 -15.90
N LEU A 236 5.18 17.45 -15.18
CA LEU A 236 4.14 18.28 -15.80
C LEU A 236 4.72 19.45 -16.62
N ARG A 237 5.92 19.94 -16.26
CA ARG A 237 6.67 20.95 -17.02
C ARG A 237 7.48 20.39 -18.17
N GLY A 238 7.53 19.06 -18.31
CA GLY A 238 8.38 18.38 -19.31
C GLY A 238 9.87 18.38 -18.94
N GLU A 239 10.21 18.55 -17.67
CA GLU A 239 11.57 18.52 -17.14
C GLU A 239 11.95 17.09 -16.71
N GLU A 240 13.24 16.80 -16.72
CA GLU A 240 13.76 15.53 -16.20
C GLU A 240 13.71 15.49 -14.68
N PHE A 241 13.48 14.31 -14.11
CA PHE A 241 13.49 14.08 -12.69
C PHE A 241 14.15 12.73 -12.35
N ALA A 242 14.63 12.59 -11.12
CA ALA A 242 15.14 11.34 -10.58
C ALA A 242 14.61 11.16 -9.17
N LEU A 243 14.21 9.93 -8.82
CA LEU A 243 13.69 9.57 -7.50
C LEU A 243 14.51 8.47 -6.87
N TYR A 244 14.84 8.64 -5.62
CA TYR A 244 15.60 7.67 -4.83
C TYR A 244 14.89 7.37 -3.51
N PRO A 245 14.96 6.12 -3.01
CA PRO A 245 14.30 5.74 -1.78
C PRO A 245 14.69 6.61 -0.60
N ASP A 246 13.73 6.81 0.30
CA ASP A 246 13.89 7.48 1.58
C ASP A 246 13.20 6.67 2.68
N PHE A 247 13.91 6.37 3.77
CA PHE A 247 13.45 5.47 4.81
C PHE A 247 13.24 6.20 6.12
N GLN A 248 12.14 5.95 6.79
CA GLN A 248 11.84 6.50 8.13
C GLN A 248 12.93 6.15 9.16
N THR A 249 13.62 5.03 8.99
CA THR A 249 14.72 4.59 9.86
C THR A 249 16.03 5.33 9.63
N GLY A 250 16.11 6.19 8.59
CA GLY A 250 17.32 6.94 8.24
C GLY A 250 18.39 6.07 7.57
N GLY A 251 19.64 6.26 8.01
CA GLY A 251 20.79 5.55 7.45
C GLY A 251 21.36 6.20 6.18
N SER A 252 22.23 5.47 5.51
CA SER A 252 22.80 5.86 4.22
C SER A 252 22.45 4.83 3.15
N ILE A 253 22.29 5.30 1.90
CA ILE A 253 21.92 4.45 0.76
C ILE A 253 22.91 4.64 -0.39
N ASP A 254 23.36 3.53 -0.98
CA ASP A 254 24.08 3.50 -2.26
C ASP A 254 23.12 3.10 -3.37
N ILE A 255 22.96 4.02 -4.31
CA ILE A 255 22.00 3.94 -5.42
C ILE A 255 22.64 3.51 -6.76
N ALA A 256 23.95 3.24 -6.80
CA ALA A 256 24.68 2.98 -8.05
C ALA A 256 24.06 1.85 -8.91
N LYS A 257 23.34 0.92 -8.28
CA LYS A 257 22.67 -0.21 -8.93
C LYS A 257 21.14 -0.17 -8.78
N TYR A 258 20.56 0.97 -8.44
CA TYR A 258 19.13 1.08 -8.17
C TYR A 258 18.25 0.80 -9.38
N ASN A 259 18.71 1.23 -10.56
CA ASN A 259 18.02 1.03 -11.85
C ASN A 259 16.54 1.40 -11.80
N ASP A 260 16.22 2.60 -11.28
CA ASP A 260 14.85 3.13 -11.17
C ASP A 260 13.83 2.14 -10.56
N GLY A 261 14.28 1.28 -9.64
CA GLY A 261 13.41 0.31 -8.97
C GLY A 261 12.99 -0.90 -9.78
N GLU A 262 13.55 -1.11 -10.96
CA GLU A 262 13.29 -2.28 -11.80
C GLU A 262 13.79 -3.58 -11.17
N ARG A 263 13.15 -4.67 -11.57
CA ARG A 263 13.58 -6.03 -11.20
C ARG A 263 15.01 -6.28 -11.66
N GLY A 264 15.86 -6.72 -10.73
CA GLY A 264 17.31 -6.94 -10.95
C GLY A 264 18.16 -5.76 -10.48
N GLY A 265 17.58 -4.60 -10.22
CA GLY A 265 18.24 -3.52 -9.50
C GLY A 265 18.50 -3.88 -8.03
N SER A 266 19.36 -3.13 -7.37
CA SER A 266 19.61 -3.27 -5.94
C SER A 266 20.09 -1.96 -5.33
N VAL A 267 19.77 -1.77 -4.05
CA VAL A 267 20.30 -0.69 -3.24
C VAL A 267 20.99 -1.28 -2.01
N LYS A 268 22.12 -0.70 -1.63
CA LYS A 268 22.76 -1.02 -0.36
C LYS A 268 22.38 0.02 0.67
N VAL A 269 21.99 -0.42 1.85
CA VAL A 269 21.60 0.45 2.96
C VAL A 269 22.51 0.19 4.13
N ARG A 270 23.13 1.24 4.68
CA ARG A 270 24.02 1.20 5.85
C ARG A 270 23.41 1.90 7.04
N ALA A 271 23.60 1.30 8.20
CA ALA A 271 23.40 1.94 9.48
C ALA A 271 24.30 3.18 9.63
N LYS A 272 23.88 4.15 10.40
CA LYS A 272 24.74 5.28 10.76
C LYS A 272 25.52 4.93 12.02
N ILE A 273 26.82 4.71 11.85
CA ILE A 273 27.73 4.35 12.92
C ILE A 273 28.68 5.52 13.19
N GLY A 274 28.71 5.97 14.42
CA GLY A 274 29.60 7.02 14.90
C GLY A 274 30.58 6.51 15.97
N LYS A 275 31.65 7.25 16.22
CA LYS A 275 32.55 7.02 17.34
C LYS A 275 32.09 7.89 18.50
N LEU A 276 31.69 7.29 19.62
CA LEU A 276 31.38 8.01 20.84
C LEU A 276 32.69 8.38 21.59
N ASP A 277 33.57 7.38 21.67
CA ASP A 277 34.93 7.51 22.20
C ASP A 277 35.86 6.46 21.55
N ASN A 278 37.11 6.36 22.02
CA ASN A 278 38.10 5.43 21.48
C ASN A 278 37.78 3.95 21.71
N LYS A 279 36.77 3.63 22.53
CA LYS A 279 36.40 2.26 22.95
C LYS A 279 34.94 1.94 22.70
N THR A 280 34.14 2.93 22.27
CA THR A 280 32.69 2.78 22.11
C THR A 280 32.25 3.36 20.79
N LEU A 281 31.56 2.54 19.99
CA LEU A 281 30.83 2.98 18.79
C LEU A 281 29.35 3.15 19.15
N VAL A 282 28.70 4.09 18.49
CA VAL A 282 27.25 4.31 18.60
C VAL A 282 26.60 4.10 17.24
N ILE A 283 25.56 3.28 17.19
CA ILE A 283 24.68 3.15 16.03
C ILE A 283 23.46 4.02 16.34
N SER A 284 23.25 5.06 15.55
CA SER A 284 22.17 6.05 15.73
C SER A 284 21.03 5.91 14.72
N GLU A 285 21.23 5.19 13.64
CA GLU A 285 20.20 4.87 12.64
C GLU A 285 20.45 3.45 12.12
N ILE A 286 19.36 2.71 11.85
CA ILE A 286 19.41 1.30 11.40
C ILE A 286 18.94 1.15 9.96
N PRO A 287 19.36 0.11 9.23
CA PRO A 287 18.90 -0.13 7.88
C PRO A 287 17.41 -0.44 7.81
N TYR A 288 16.77 -0.01 6.73
CA TYR A 288 15.36 -0.24 6.45
C TYR A 288 14.97 -1.73 6.54
N GLY A 289 13.86 -2.01 7.25
CA GLY A 289 13.37 -3.38 7.46
C GLY A 289 14.12 -4.19 8.52
N LYS A 290 15.05 -3.56 9.26
CA LYS A 290 15.72 -4.13 10.44
C LYS A 290 15.25 -3.43 11.70
N THR A 291 15.32 -4.14 12.82
CA THR A 291 15.06 -3.61 14.16
C THR A 291 16.34 -3.58 14.98
N THR A 292 16.37 -2.81 16.07
CA THR A 292 17.53 -2.77 16.98
C THR A 292 17.89 -4.17 17.45
N SER A 293 16.89 -4.98 17.82
CA SER A 293 17.07 -6.36 18.24
C SER A 293 17.74 -7.22 17.17
N THR A 294 17.29 -7.14 15.90
CA THR A 294 17.88 -7.93 14.80
C THR A 294 19.30 -7.51 14.48
N VAL A 295 19.60 -6.22 14.55
CA VAL A 295 20.96 -5.69 14.36
C VAL A 295 21.88 -6.16 15.47
N ILE A 296 21.47 -6.08 16.74
CA ILE A 296 22.23 -6.53 17.89
C ILE A 296 22.50 -8.03 17.81
N GLU A 297 21.48 -8.85 17.49
CA GLU A 297 21.68 -10.29 17.31
C GLU A 297 22.69 -10.60 16.21
N SER A 298 22.66 -9.88 15.10
CA SER A 298 23.62 -10.08 14.00
C SER A 298 25.05 -9.74 14.44
N ILE A 299 25.22 -8.69 15.25
CA ILE A 299 26.50 -8.27 15.84
C ILE A 299 27.02 -9.34 16.79
N LEU A 300 26.19 -9.83 17.71
CA LEU A 300 26.58 -10.90 18.65
C LEU A 300 26.96 -12.17 17.91
N LYS A 301 26.18 -12.61 16.91
CA LYS A 301 26.50 -13.77 16.06
C LYS A 301 27.83 -13.61 15.31
N ALA A 302 28.16 -12.41 14.85
CA ALA A 302 29.45 -12.13 14.20
C ALA A 302 30.62 -12.15 15.20
N ASN A 303 30.41 -11.69 16.44
CA ASN A 303 31.38 -11.79 17.52
C ASN A 303 31.63 -13.24 17.94
N ASP A 304 30.58 -14.05 18.12
CA ASP A 304 30.71 -15.48 18.48
C ASP A 304 31.44 -16.28 17.41
N LYS A 305 31.26 -15.91 16.12
CA LYS A 305 32.01 -16.47 14.99
C LYS A 305 33.44 -15.93 14.88
N GLY A 306 33.85 -15.03 15.77
CA GLY A 306 35.17 -14.41 15.78
C GLY A 306 35.47 -13.46 14.63
N LYS A 307 34.46 -13.04 13.85
CA LYS A 307 34.63 -12.10 12.72
C LYS A 307 34.83 -10.68 13.16
N ILE A 308 34.31 -10.34 14.34
CA ILE A 308 34.50 -9.06 15.03
C ILE A 308 34.93 -9.34 16.49
N LYS A 309 35.55 -8.35 17.14
CA LYS A 309 35.91 -8.44 18.56
C LYS A 309 35.32 -7.29 19.32
N ILE A 310 34.22 -7.57 20.01
CA ILE A 310 33.55 -6.62 20.89
C ILE A 310 33.51 -7.16 22.32
N LYS A 311 33.40 -6.26 23.28
CA LYS A 311 33.27 -6.60 24.70
C LYS A 311 31.82 -6.84 25.08
N LYS A 312 30.92 -5.93 24.69
CA LYS A 312 29.48 -5.98 24.94
C LYS A 312 28.74 -5.02 24.01
N VAL A 313 27.43 -5.22 23.89
CA VAL A 313 26.50 -4.31 23.22
C VAL A 313 25.43 -3.90 24.24
N ASP A 314 25.12 -2.61 24.32
CA ASP A 314 24.05 -2.07 25.15
C ASP A 314 23.02 -1.39 24.23
N ASP A 315 21.73 -1.66 24.44
CA ASP A 315 20.63 -0.99 23.74
C ASP A 315 20.00 0.06 24.64
N ASN A 316 20.21 1.31 24.30
CA ASN A 316 19.64 2.47 25.00
C ASN A 316 18.54 3.15 24.16
N THR A 317 18.05 2.46 23.13
CA THR A 317 17.04 3.00 22.20
C THR A 317 15.77 3.39 22.95
N ALA A 318 15.34 4.63 22.75
CA ALA A 318 14.10 5.18 23.27
C ALA A 318 13.26 5.75 22.12
N LYS A 319 13.21 7.07 21.97
CA LYS A 319 12.60 7.72 20.81
C LYS A 319 13.49 7.59 19.57
N ASP A 320 14.79 7.75 19.76
CA ASP A 320 15.81 7.63 18.72
C ASP A 320 16.65 6.39 18.99
N VAL A 321 17.24 5.83 17.93
CA VAL A 321 18.10 4.63 18.05
C VAL A 321 19.40 5.01 18.73
N GLU A 322 19.79 4.27 19.77
CA GLU A 322 21.09 4.36 20.42
C GLU A 322 21.58 2.96 20.84
N ILE A 323 22.36 2.33 19.97
CA ILE A 323 23.02 1.06 20.27
C ILE A 323 24.51 1.33 20.51
N LEU A 324 24.99 1.02 21.71
CA LEU A 324 26.39 1.19 22.08
C LEU A 324 27.15 -0.11 21.90
N VAL A 325 28.17 -0.10 21.05
CA VAL A 325 29.05 -1.25 20.79
C VAL A 325 30.40 -0.98 21.46
N HIS A 326 30.69 -1.68 22.56
CA HIS A 326 31.93 -1.54 23.30
C HIS A 326 33.01 -2.45 22.72
N LEU A 327 34.12 -1.85 22.31
CA LEU A 327 35.22 -2.55 21.66
C LEU A 327 36.09 -3.31 22.69
N ALA A 328 36.67 -4.44 22.26
CA ALA A 328 37.70 -5.10 23.03
C ALA A 328 38.99 -4.27 23.08
N PRO A 329 39.83 -4.41 24.14
CA PRO A 329 41.09 -3.69 24.22
C PRO A 329 42.02 -3.95 23.05
N GLY A 330 42.58 -2.89 22.45
CA GLY A 330 43.55 -2.98 21.35
C GLY A 330 42.94 -3.10 19.96
N VAL A 331 41.61 -3.08 19.84
CA VAL A 331 40.93 -3.15 18.56
C VAL A 331 40.73 -1.76 17.94
N SER A 332 40.99 -1.60 16.65
CA SER A 332 40.77 -0.35 15.91
C SER A 332 39.30 -0.08 15.66
N SER A 333 38.82 1.09 16.05
CA SER A 333 37.41 1.49 15.80
C SER A 333 37.06 1.52 14.32
N ASP A 334 37.97 1.99 13.44
CA ASP A 334 37.72 2.08 12.00
C ASP A 334 37.57 0.68 11.36
N LYS A 335 38.50 -0.24 11.68
CA LYS A 335 38.39 -1.63 11.21
C LYS A 335 37.14 -2.32 11.73
N THR A 336 36.72 -2.00 12.96
CA THR A 336 35.48 -2.59 13.50
C THR A 336 34.24 -2.03 12.78
N ILE A 337 34.20 -0.74 12.41
CA ILE A 337 33.12 -0.19 11.62
C ILE A 337 33.00 -0.92 10.27
N ASP A 338 34.13 -1.10 9.57
CA ASP A 338 34.15 -1.84 8.31
C ASP A 338 33.71 -3.30 8.49
N ALA A 339 34.15 -3.95 9.58
CA ALA A 339 33.75 -5.31 9.90
C ALA A 339 32.25 -5.41 10.26
N LEU A 340 31.69 -4.43 10.94
CA LEU A 340 30.24 -4.35 11.20
C LEU A 340 29.45 -4.27 9.88
N TYR A 341 29.88 -3.46 8.91
CA TYR A 341 29.26 -3.41 7.60
C TYR A 341 29.45 -4.72 6.79
N ALA A 342 30.61 -5.35 6.88
CA ALA A 342 30.91 -6.56 6.10
C ALA A 342 30.22 -7.82 6.63
N PHE A 343 30.01 -7.95 7.94
CA PHE A 343 29.63 -9.21 8.59
C PHE A 343 28.32 -9.17 9.37
N THR A 344 27.66 -8.02 9.47
CA THR A 344 26.42 -7.86 10.24
C THR A 344 25.33 -7.18 9.43
N ASP A 345 24.14 -7.12 9.99
CA ASP A 345 22.99 -6.41 9.41
C ASP A 345 23.14 -4.87 9.45
N CYS A 346 24.32 -4.33 9.80
CA CYS A 346 24.62 -2.91 9.66
C CYS A 346 24.74 -2.46 8.19
N GLU A 347 25.00 -3.35 7.25
CA GLU A 347 24.81 -3.16 5.82
C GLU A 347 23.90 -4.26 5.28
N ILE A 348 22.88 -3.88 4.52
CA ILE A 348 22.00 -4.82 3.83
C ILE A 348 21.86 -4.43 2.37
N SER A 349 21.58 -5.42 1.52
CA SER A 349 21.20 -5.21 0.12
C SER A 349 19.71 -5.48 -0.06
N ILE A 350 19.01 -4.55 -0.69
CA ILE A 350 17.58 -4.65 -0.97
C ILE A 350 17.40 -4.65 -2.49
N SER A 351 16.70 -5.65 -3.01
CA SER A 351 16.34 -5.72 -4.43
C SER A 351 14.89 -5.28 -4.61
N PRO A 352 14.63 -4.12 -5.23
CA PRO A 352 13.29 -3.67 -5.53
C PRO A 352 12.65 -4.52 -6.63
N ASN A 353 11.34 -4.52 -6.69
CA ASN A 353 10.55 -5.13 -7.75
C ASN A 353 9.21 -4.39 -7.83
N CYS A 354 9.11 -3.44 -8.74
CA CYS A 354 7.92 -2.61 -8.88
C CYS A 354 6.84 -3.35 -9.69
N CYS A 355 6.11 -4.24 -9.00
CA CYS A 355 4.98 -4.96 -9.54
C CYS A 355 3.67 -4.33 -9.03
N VAL A 356 2.76 -3.98 -9.94
CA VAL A 356 1.46 -3.34 -9.67
C VAL A 356 0.35 -3.97 -10.49
N ILE A 357 -0.90 -3.85 -10.04
CA ILE A 357 -2.07 -4.21 -10.84
C ILE A 357 -2.49 -3.00 -11.67
N LYS A 358 -2.59 -3.21 -12.97
CA LYS A 358 -3.15 -2.29 -13.94
C LYS A 358 -4.04 -3.07 -14.90
N GLU A 359 -5.29 -2.61 -15.12
CA GLU A 359 -6.24 -3.28 -16.02
C GLU A 359 -6.38 -4.78 -15.71
N ASP A 360 -6.56 -5.09 -14.42
CA ASP A 360 -6.71 -6.46 -13.87
C ASP A 360 -5.56 -7.43 -14.19
N LYS A 361 -4.36 -6.88 -14.45
CA LYS A 361 -3.15 -7.67 -14.75
C LYS A 361 -1.95 -7.14 -13.96
N PRO A 362 -1.02 -8.02 -13.56
CA PRO A 362 0.24 -7.59 -12.98
C PRO A 362 1.17 -6.98 -14.05
N HIS A 363 1.69 -5.81 -13.78
CA HIS A 363 2.68 -5.10 -14.60
C HIS A 363 3.94 -4.83 -13.79
N PHE A 364 5.09 -4.96 -14.45
CA PHE A 364 6.39 -4.59 -13.90
C PHE A 364 6.81 -3.27 -14.53
N LEU A 365 6.95 -2.25 -13.69
CA LEU A 365 7.18 -0.87 -14.11
C LEU A 365 8.42 -0.30 -13.42
N THR A 366 8.89 0.85 -13.88
CA THR A 366 9.87 1.66 -13.16
C THR A 366 9.18 2.55 -12.12
N VAL A 367 9.95 3.08 -11.17
CA VAL A 367 9.45 4.08 -10.22
C VAL A 367 9.01 5.34 -10.95
N SER A 368 9.77 5.74 -11.98
CA SER A 368 9.42 6.89 -12.83
C SER A 368 8.10 6.70 -13.57
N ASP A 369 7.81 5.48 -14.07
CA ASP A 369 6.53 5.19 -14.74
C ASP A 369 5.36 5.24 -13.78
N VAL A 370 5.54 4.74 -12.55
CA VAL A 370 4.51 4.84 -11.50
C VAL A 370 4.24 6.29 -11.13
N LEU A 371 5.28 7.14 -11.04
CA LEU A 371 5.10 8.57 -10.78
C LEU A 371 4.33 9.26 -11.91
N ARG A 372 4.73 9.01 -13.17
CA ARG A 372 4.03 9.56 -14.34
C ARG A 372 2.55 9.18 -14.32
N HIS A 373 2.26 7.88 -14.15
CA HIS A 373 0.88 7.40 -14.06
C HIS A 373 0.09 8.08 -12.94
N SER A 374 0.67 8.19 -11.74
CA SER A 374 0.01 8.84 -10.59
C SER A 374 -0.23 10.34 -10.84
N THR A 375 0.71 11.02 -11.50
CA THR A 375 0.60 12.43 -11.83
C THR A 375 -0.48 12.67 -12.90
N ASP A 376 -0.50 11.87 -13.98
CA ASP A 376 -1.52 11.91 -15.01
C ASP A 376 -2.91 11.61 -14.42
N ARG A 377 -3.00 10.61 -13.56
CA ARG A 377 -4.26 10.28 -12.86
C ARG A 377 -4.73 11.41 -11.96
N THR A 378 -3.83 12.10 -11.26
CA THR A 378 -4.16 13.30 -10.47
C THR A 378 -4.73 14.40 -11.35
N LEU A 379 -4.11 14.68 -12.50
CA LEU A 379 -4.60 15.67 -13.47
C LEU A 379 -6.00 15.31 -13.98
N GLU A 380 -6.22 14.04 -14.33
CA GLU A 380 -7.55 13.57 -14.75
C GLU A 380 -8.60 13.74 -13.67
N LEU A 381 -8.30 13.33 -12.43
CA LEU A 381 -9.22 13.47 -11.30
C LEU A 381 -9.57 14.94 -11.01
N LEU A 382 -8.59 15.84 -11.03
CA LEU A 382 -8.82 17.26 -10.86
C LEU A 382 -9.68 17.84 -12.00
N ARG A 383 -9.46 17.39 -13.23
CA ARG A 383 -10.29 17.75 -14.39
C ARG A 383 -11.73 17.26 -14.24
N GLU A 384 -11.92 16.02 -13.79
CA GLU A 384 -13.25 15.46 -13.52
C GLU A 384 -13.96 16.21 -12.39
N GLU A 385 -13.27 16.52 -11.30
CA GLU A 385 -13.80 17.32 -10.19
C GLU A 385 -14.27 18.70 -10.66
N LEU A 386 -13.46 19.39 -11.47
CA LEU A 386 -13.83 20.70 -12.03
C LEU A 386 -15.02 20.59 -12.98
N LYS A 387 -15.12 19.56 -13.81
CA LYS A 387 -16.30 19.33 -14.68
C LYS A 387 -17.57 19.12 -13.87
N ILE A 388 -17.51 18.32 -12.82
CA ILE A 388 -18.64 18.09 -11.91
C ILE A 388 -19.04 19.40 -11.21
N GLN A 389 -18.06 20.15 -10.67
CA GLN A 389 -18.31 21.44 -10.07
C GLN A 389 -18.95 22.43 -11.06
N LYS A 390 -18.45 22.47 -12.30
CA LYS A 390 -19.02 23.30 -13.36
C LYS A 390 -20.49 22.95 -13.59
N GLN A 391 -20.79 21.67 -13.80
CA GLN A 391 -22.15 21.18 -14.01
C GLN A 391 -23.09 21.55 -12.85
N GLU A 392 -22.63 21.39 -11.63
CA GLU A 392 -23.41 21.77 -10.42
C GLU A 392 -23.68 23.28 -10.35
N GLN A 393 -22.69 24.12 -10.72
CA GLN A 393 -22.88 25.57 -10.77
C GLN A 393 -23.80 25.98 -11.94
N GLU A 394 -23.68 25.33 -13.08
CA GLU A 394 -24.56 25.57 -14.25
C GLU A 394 -26.01 25.20 -13.94
N GLU A 395 -26.25 24.04 -13.25
CA GLU A 395 -27.59 23.67 -12.79
C GLU A 395 -28.15 24.64 -11.74
N ALA A 396 -27.31 25.09 -10.81
CA ALA A 396 -27.71 26.07 -9.80
C ALA A 396 -28.06 27.44 -10.45
N LEU A 397 -27.28 27.88 -11.42
CA LEU A 397 -27.51 29.09 -12.22
C LEU A 397 -28.81 28.99 -13.02
N PHE A 398 -29.01 27.86 -13.70
CA PHE A 398 -30.20 27.57 -14.48
C PHE A 398 -31.46 27.66 -13.61
N PHE A 399 -31.48 26.94 -12.46
CA PHE A 399 -32.64 26.92 -11.59
C PHE A 399 -32.91 28.29 -10.91
N ALA A 400 -31.85 29.01 -10.52
CA ALA A 400 -31.99 30.36 -9.94
C ALA A 400 -32.56 31.36 -10.98
N SER A 401 -32.14 31.25 -12.24
CA SER A 401 -32.68 32.08 -13.32
C SER A 401 -34.13 31.74 -13.66
N LEU A 402 -34.48 30.45 -13.62
CA LEU A 402 -35.83 29.95 -13.85
C LEU A 402 -36.78 30.39 -12.72
N GLU A 403 -36.35 30.22 -11.44
CA GLU A 403 -37.12 30.68 -10.24
C GLU A 403 -37.33 32.18 -10.27
N LYS A 404 -36.30 32.94 -10.61
CA LYS A 404 -36.40 34.40 -10.73
C LYS A 404 -37.49 34.82 -11.69
N ILE A 405 -37.48 34.29 -12.94
CA ILE A 405 -38.47 34.60 -13.97
C ILE A 405 -39.85 34.17 -13.52
N PHE A 406 -40.02 32.96 -12.95
CA PHE A 406 -41.29 32.45 -12.46
C PHE A 406 -41.93 33.37 -11.41
N ILE A 407 -41.13 33.97 -10.53
CA ILE A 407 -41.60 34.85 -9.46
C ILE A 407 -41.81 36.28 -9.95
N GLU A 408 -40.86 36.85 -10.71
CA GLU A 408 -40.94 38.23 -11.22
C GLU A 408 -42.11 38.44 -12.20
N GLU A 409 -42.29 37.48 -13.11
CA GLU A 409 -43.41 37.47 -14.08
C GLU A 409 -44.73 37.01 -13.44
N ARG A 410 -44.71 36.64 -12.15
CA ARG A 410 -45.85 36.20 -11.37
C ARG A 410 -46.65 35.06 -11.99
N ILE A 411 -45.99 34.16 -12.72
CA ILE A 411 -46.60 33.02 -13.44
C ILE A 411 -47.49 32.20 -12.48
N TYR A 412 -47.13 32.09 -11.23
CA TYR A 412 -47.90 31.40 -10.16
C TYR A 412 -49.24 32.11 -9.83
N LYS A 413 -49.53 33.30 -10.37
CA LYS A 413 -50.79 34.07 -10.20
C LYS A 413 -51.58 34.16 -11.50
N ASP A 414 -51.16 33.53 -12.55
CA ASP A 414 -51.92 33.55 -13.78
C ASP A 414 -53.26 32.80 -13.62
N PRO A 415 -54.39 33.32 -14.08
CA PRO A 415 -55.69 32.66 -13.95
C PRO A 415 -55.72 31.25 -14.54
N GLU A 416 -54.99 31.02 -15.63
CA GLU A 416 -54.88 29.75 -16.32
C GLU A 416 -54.13 28.73 -15.43
N PHE A 417 -53.16 29.18 -14.65
CA PHE A 417 -52.46 28.33 -13.70
C PHE A 417 -53.33 28.02 -12.48
N GLU A 418 -54.00 29.01 -11.91
CA GLU A 418 -54.85 28.84 -10.73
C GLU A 418 -56.08 27.97 -11.03
N ASN A 419 -56.64 28.02 -12.25
CA ASN A 419 -57.82 27.25 -12.65
C ASN A 419 -57.48 25.95 -13.43
N ALA A 420 -56.21 25.55 -13.51
CA ALA A 420 -55.83 24.32 -14.18
C ALA A 420 -56.49 23.09 -13.56
N LYS A 421 -57.10 22.27 -14.40
CA LYS A 421 -57.89 21.11 -13.95
C LYS A 421 -57.02 19.93 -13.53
N ASN A 422 -55.81 19.89 -14.03
CA ASN A 422 -54.83 18.84 -13.75
C ASN A 422 -53.40 19.41 -13.80
N MET A 423 -52.44 18.59 -13.35
CA MET A 423 -51.04 18.94 -13.29
C MET A 423 -50.45 19.23 -14.70
N ASP A 424 -50.90 18.51 -15.72
CA ASP A 424 -50.36 18.64 -17.09
C ASP A 424 -50.80 19.97 -17.73
N GLU A 425 -52.00 20.44 -17.48
CA GLU A 425 -52.45 21.78 -17.89
C GLU A 425 -51.61 22.88 -17.23
N ALA A 426 -51.34 22.76 -15.93
CA ALA A 426 -50.50 23.71 -15.20
C ALA A 426 -49.07 23.73 -15.74
N ILE A 427 -48.48 22.56 -16.01
CA ILE A 427 -47.13 22.43 -16.60
C ILE A 427 -47.08 23.07 -17.97
N SER A 428 -48.06 22.77 -18.83
CA SER A 428 -48.14 23.34 -20.20
C SER A 428 -48.27 24.84 -20.18
N HIS A 429 -49.03 25.41 -19.26
CA HIS A 429 -49.15 26.85 -19.08
C HIS A 429 -47.81 27.48 -18.66
N ILE A 430 -47.14 26.93 -17.65
CA ILE A 430 -45.82 27.41 -17.22
C ILE A 430 -44.83 27.35 -18.36
N ASP A 431 -44.78 26.25 -19.12
CA ASP A 431 -43.86 26.09 -20.25
C ASP A 431 -44.10 27.14 -21.34
N LEU A 432 -45.37 27.39 -21.65
CA LEU A 432 -45.76 28.42 -22.61
C LEU A 432 -45.35 29.83 -22.13
N ARG A 433 -45.50 30.12 -20.86
CA ARG A 433 -45.14 31.43 -20.26
C ARG A 433 -43.62 31.62 -20.19
N LEU A 434 -42.85 30.53 -20.12
CA LEU A 434 -41.39 30.55 -20.14
C LEU A 434 -40.80 30.67 -21.58
N GLU A 435 -41.61 30.45 -22.64
CA GLU A 435 -41.15 30.43 -24.04
C GLU A 435 -40.32 31.65 -24.44
N PRO A 436 -40.70 32.91 -24.10
CA PRO A 436 -39.92 34.10 -24.44
C PRO A 436 -38.53 34.17 -23.79
N PHE A 437 -38.35 33.41 -22.69
CA PHE A 437 -37.12 33.41 -21.87
C PHE A 437 -36.22 32.24 -22.18
N LYS A 438 -36.72 31.15 -22.83
CA LYS A 438 -35.96 29.93 -23.14
C LYS A 438 -34.62 30.21 -23.85
N PRO A 439 -34.50 31.16 -24.79
CA PRO A 439 -33.20 31.48 -25.45
C PRO A 439 -32.11 32.01 -24.50
N ARG A 440 -32.46 32.43 -23.30
CA ARG A 440 -31.51 32.95 -22.29
C ARG A 440 -30.97 31.86 -21.36
N PHE A 441 -31.56 30.68 -21.41
CA PHE A 441 -31.15 29.58 -20.56
C PHE A 441 -29.99 28.79 -21.15
N ILE A 442 -29.19 28.19 -20.28
CA ILE A 442 -28.03 27.38 -20.65
C ILE A 442 -28.44 26.06 -21.31
N ARG A 443 -29.62 25.54 -20.95
CA ARG A 443 -30.20 24.29 -21.47
C ARG A 443 -31.74 24.45 -21.63
N GLU A 444 -32.34 23.48 -22.29
CA GLU A 444 -33.80 23.38 -22.40
C GLU A 444 -34.46 23.15 -21.05
N VAL A 445 -35.64 23.73 -20.89
CA VAL A 445 -36.49 23.53 -19.70
C VAL A 445 -37.19 22.18 -19.84
N THR A 446 -37.01 21.33 -18.85
CA THR A 446 -37.66 20.02 -18.79
C THR A 446 -38.93 20.04 -17.95
N ARG A 447 -39.76 19.01 -18.10
CA ARG A 447 -40.96 18.79 -17.26
C ARG A 447 -40.58 18.77 -15.76
N ASP A 448 -39.47 18.11 -15.41
CA ASP A 448 -39.00 18.01 -14.02
C ASP A 448 -38.58 19.36 -13.44
N ASP A 449 -38.04 20.26 -14.26
CA ASP A 449 -37.70 21.61 -13.84
C ASP A 449 -38.97 22.42 -13.49
N ILE A 450 -40.00 22.27 -14.31
CA ILE A 450 -41.30 22.92 -14.04
C ILE A 450 -41.95 22.34 -12.79
N LEU A 451 -41.89 21.03 -12.57
CA LEU A 451 -42.36 20.43 -11.32
C LEU A 451 -41.65 21.00 -10.10
N LYS A 452 -40.31 21.14 -10.17
CA LYS A 452 -39.54 21.79 -9.07
C LYS A 452 -39.95 23.24 -8.83
N LEU A 453 -40.33 24.00 -9.89
CA LEU A 453 -40.86 25.36 -9.71
C LEU A 453 -42.18 25.33 -8.94
N MET A 454 -43.05 24.37 -9.22
CA MET A 454 -44.34 24.24 -8.55
C MET A 454 -44.21 23.82 -7.06
N GLU A 455 -43.09 23.18 -6.70
CA GLU A 455 -42.77 22.82 -5.32
C GLU A 455 -42.25 24.02 -4.48
N ILE A 456 -42.06 25.19 -5.07
CA ILE A 456 -41.57 26.36 -4.37
C ILE A 456 -42.59 26.82 -3.34
N LYS A 457 -42.21 26.82 -2.07
CA LYS A 457 -43.08 27.22 -0.97
C LYS A 457 -43.47 28.70 -1.06
N MET A 458 -44.74 29.03 -0.82
CA MET A 458 -45.24 30.42 -0.80
C MET A 458 -44.40 31.35 0.06
N GLY A 459 -43.89 30.85 1.22
CA GLY A 459 -43.00 31.62 2.07
C GLY A 459 -41.67 32.03 1.42
N ARG A 460 -41.18 31.25 0.41
CA ARG A 460 -40.01 31.61 -0.39
C ARG A 460 -40.34 32.68 -1.42
N ILE A 461 -41.50 32.58 -2.05
CA ILE A 461 -42.01 33.60 -2.99
C ILE A 461 -42.20 34.96 -2.28
N LEU A 462 -42.82 34.97 -1.09
CA LEU A 462 -43.04 36.19 -0.30
C LEU A 462 -41.73 36.83 0.20
N LYS A 463 -40.68 36.05 0.42
CA LYS A 463 -39.34 36.50 0.84
C LYS A 463 -38.39 36.73 -0.30
N PHE A 464 -38.82 36.53 -1.55
CA PHE A 464 -37.97 36.69 -2.72
C PHE A 464 -37.47 38.14 -2.80
N ASN A 465 -36.17 38.26 -3.02
CA ASN A 465 -35.49 39.53 -3.23
C ASN A 465 -34.72 39.46 -4.53
N SER A 466 -35.16 40.24 -5.50
CA SER A 466 -34.57 40.27 -6.84
C SER A 466 -33.08 40.68 -6.84
N ASP A 467 -32.67 41.61 -5.97
CA ASP A 467 -31.27 42.03 -5.85
C ASP A 467 -30.39 40.93 -5.36
N LYS A 468 -30.82 40.18 -4.33
CA LYS A 468 -30.07 39.00 -3.83
C LYS A 468 -30.01 37.88 -4.86
N SER A 469 -31.08 37.67 -5.63
CA SER A 469 -31.09 36.70 -6.72
C SER A 469 -30.08 37.08 -7.82
N ASN A 470 -30.05 38.36 -8.21
CA ASN A 470 -29.09 38.90 -9.17
C ASN A 470 -27.66 38.77 -8.67
N GLU A 471 -27.41 39.06 -7.39
CA GLU A 471 -26.10 38.88 -6.78
C GLU A 471 -25.63 37.40 -6.80
N PHE A 472 -26.53 36.48 -6.43
CA PHE A 472 -26.25 35.04 -6.51
C PHE A 472 -25.94 34.58 -7.93
N ILE A 473 -26.73 35.00 -8.91
CA ILE A 473 -26.49 34.70 -10.33
C ILE A 473 -25.13 35.24 -10.77
N ALA A 474 -24.77 36.48 -10.42
CA ALA A 474 -23.49 37.07 -10.76
C ALA A 474 -22.31 36.33 -10.13
N GLN A 475 -22.41 35.98 -8.85
CA GLN A 475 -21.38 35.19 -8.15
C GLN A 475 -21.22 33.81 -8.77
N THR A 476 -22.31 33.14 -9.14
CA THR A 476 -22.26 31.81 -9.78
C THR A 476 -21.61 31.87 -11.17
N LEU A 477 -21.93 32.92 -11.97
CA LEU A 477 -21.27 33.15 -13.27
C LEU A 477 -19.76 33.40 -13.11
N GLU A 478 -19.35 34.17 -12.11
CA GLU A 478 -17.93 34.38 -11.80
C GLU A 478 -17.23 33.06 -11.41
N GLN A 479 -17.90 32.21 -10.61
CA GLN A 479 -17.35 30.90 -10.27
C GLN A 479 -17.22 29.98 -11.48
N ILE A 480 -18.23 29.94 -12.35
CA ILE A 480 -18.15 29.18 -13.61
C ILE A 480 -16.99 29.69 -14.48
N ALA A 481 -16.79 31.00 -14.56
CA ALA A 481 -15.66 31.56 -15.32
C ALA A 481 -14.31 31.12 -14.73
N LYS A 482 -14.16 31.16 -13.40
CA LYS A 482 -12.95 30.66 -12.72
C LYS A 482 -12.72 29.16 -12.93
N ILE A 483 -13.79 28.35 -12.96
CA ILE A 483 -13.68 26.90 -13.23
C ILE A 483 -13.28 26.69 -14.70
N ASN A 484 -13.82 27.43 -15.64
CA ASN A 484 -13.44 27.34 -17.05
C ASN A 484 -11.97 27.71 -17.27
N ASP A 485 -11.48 28.76 -16.64
CA ASP A 485 -10.06 29.15 -16.67
C ASP A 485 -9.16 28.01 -16.16
N LYS A 486 -9.51 27.39 -15.03
CA LYS A 486 -8.78 26.23 -14.50
C LYS A 486 -8.85 25.01 -15.42
N LEU A 487 -9.96 24.78 -16.12
CA LEU A 487 -10.10 23.69 -17.09
C LEU A 487 -9.25 23.93 -18.35
N GLU A 488 -9.15 25.18 -18.79
CA GLU A 488 -8.29 25.57 -19.91
C GLU A 488 -6.81 25.44 -19.56
N HIS A 489 -6.44 25.80 -18.32
CA HIS A 489 -5.08 25.73 -17.79
C HIS A 489 -4.91 24.58 -16.79
N ILE A 490 -5.42 23.39 -17.11
CA ILE A 490 -5.50 22.25 -16.17
C ILE A 490 -4.12 21.76 -15.69
N VAL A 491 -3.08 21.91 -16.51
CA VAL A 491 -1.72 21.55 -16.13
C VAL A 491 -1.21 22.48 -15.05
N ASP A 492 -1.38 23.80 -15.21
CA ASP A 492 -0.97 24.79 -14.21
C ASP A 492 -1.76 24.60 -12.91
N TYR A 493 -3.07 24.35 -13.00
CA TYR A 493 -3.89 24.02 -11.84
C TYR A 493 -3.41 22.76 -11.10
N THR A 494 -2.93 21.76 -11.82
CA THR A 494 -2.36 20.54 -11.21
C THR A 494 -1.02 20.84 -10.55
N ILE A 495 -0.18 21.69 -11.13
CA ILE A 495 1.07 22.17 -10.53
C ILE A 495 0.76 22.93 -9.22
N ASP A 496 -0.22 23.81 -9.24
CA ASP A 496 -0.67 24.54 -8.06
C ASP A 496 -1.18 23.60 -6.97
N TRP A 497 -1.88 22.54 -7.34
CA TRP A 497 -2.31 21.48 -6.40
C TRP A 497 -1.12 20.84 -5.70
N PHE A 498 -0.11 20.38 -6.42
CA PHE A 498 1.08 19.78 -5.82
C PHE A 498 1.90 20.78 -5.00
N THR A 499 1.98 22.03 -5.46
CA THR A 499 2.64 23.11 -4.71
C THR A 499 1.93 23.39 -3.38
N MET A 500 0.60 23.48 -3.40
CA MET A 500 -0.22 23.64 -2.19
C MET A 500 -0.01 22.49 -1.21
N LEU A 501 0.01 21.24 -1.67
CA LEU A 501 0.27 20.08 -0.80
C LEU A 501 1.65 20.17 -0.16
N LYS A 502 2.68 20.58 -0.92
CA LYS A 502 4.04 20.75 -0.42
C LYS A 502 4.14 21.84 0.65
N GLU A 503 3.53 22.99 0.41
CA GLU A 503 3.52 24.10 1.37
C GLU A 503 2.79 23.73 2.67
N LYS A 504 1.67 23.02 2.54
CA LYS A 504 0.80 22.69 3.68
C LYS A 504 1.34 21.55 4.54
N TYR A 505 1.91 20.52 3.92
CA TYR A 505 2.29 19.28 4.60
C TYR A 505 3.78 18.98 4.58
N GLY A 506 4.53 19.51 3.60
CA GLY A 506 5.92 19.10 3.33
C GLY A 506 6.90 19.32 4.48
N LYS A 507 6.65 20.27 5.35
CA LYS A 507 7.52 20.53 6.54
C LYS A 507 7.58 19.34 7.51
N ALA A 508 6.55 18.49 7.52
CA ALA A 508 6.51 17.31 8.39
C ALA A 508 7.35 16.14 7.85
N TYR A 509 7.76 16.18 6.57
CA TYR A 509 8.40 15.07 5.88
C TYR A 509 9.78 15.45 5.30
N PRO A 510 10.77 15.80 6.12
CA PRO A 510 12.14 16.00 5.65
C PRO A 510 12.73 14.66 5.16
N ARG A 511 13.75 14.73 4.30
CA ARG A 511 14.49 13.52 3.91
C ARG A 511 15.29 12.98 5.09
N HIS A 512 15.19 11.69 5.34
CA HIS A 512 15.90 11.00 6.43
C HIS A 512 17.16 10.27 5.94
N THR A 513 17.09 9.62 4.79
CA THR A 513 18.18 8.76 4.29
C THR A 513 19.19 9.56 3.48
N VAL A 514 20.48 9.40 3.80
CA VAL A 514 21.58 10.10 3.11
C VAL A 514 22.05 9.28 1.91
N ILE A 515 22.05 9.89 0.72
CA ILE A 515 22.59 9.24 -0.49
C ILE A 515 24.11 9.36 -0.49
N ARG A 516 24.81 8.24 -0.61
CA ARG A 516 26.28 8.15 -0.68
C ARG A 516 26.70 6.98 -1.56
N ASN A 517 27.86 7.11 -2.19
CA ASN A 517 28.55 5.96 -2.77
C ASN A 517 29.31 5.23 -1.66
N PHE A 518 29.21 3.92 -1.64
CA PHE A 518 29.90 3.10 -0.66
C PHE A 518 31.19 2.55 -1.22
N ASP A 519 32.30 2.74 -0.47
CA ASP A 519 33.54 2.06 -0.76
C ASP A 519 33.36 0.54 -0.64
N THR A 520 33.98 -0.20 -1.53
CA THR A 520 33.95 -1.66 -1.48
C THR A 520 34.79 -2.14 -0.31
N ILE A 521 34.16 -2.74 0.69
CA ILE A 521 34.84 -3.36 1.82
C ILE A 521 35.22 -4.78 1.41
N GLU A 522 36.53 -5.03 1.30
CA GLU A 522 37.06 -6.38 1.08
C GLU A 522 37.02 -7.14 2.42
N ALA A 523 36.10 -8.08 2.56
CA ALA A 523 35.91 -8.86 3.77
C ALA A 523 37.21 -9.55 4.25
N THR A 524 38.04 -9.98 3.33
CA THR A 524 39.35 -10.61 3.62
C THR A 524 40.35 -9.66 4.30
N LYS A 525 40.24 -8.35 4.09
CA LYS A 525 41.12 -7.36 4.71
C LYS A 525 40.67 -6.94 6.12
N VAL A 526 39.39 -7.19 6.44
CA VAL A 526 38.75 -6.70 7.68
C VAL A 526 38.58 -7.84 8.69
N VAL A 527 38.47 -9.08 8.20
CA VAL A 527 38.32 -10.26 9.08
C VAL A 527 39.59 -10.51 9.86
N GLU A 528 39.44 -10.88 11.12
CA GLU A 528 40.56 -11.31 11.93
C GLU A 528 40.89 -12.79 11.70
N ALA A 529 42.20 -13.11 11.60
CA ALA A 529 42.70 -14.48 11.48
C ALA A 529 42.63 -15.18 12.86
N ASN A 530 41.45 -15.71 13.20
CA ASN A 530 41.13 -16.30 14.51
C ASN A 530 41.10 -17.83 14.49
N GLU A 531 41.19 -18.42 13.31
CA GLU A 531 41.27 -19.88 13.12
C GLU A 531 42.70 -20.31 12.89
N LYS A 532 42.99 -21.59 13.15
CA LYS A 532 44.29 -22.19 12.95
C LYS A 532 44.22 -23.23 11.85
N LEU A 533 45.08 -23.08 10.81
CA LEU A 533 45.16 -24.02 9.70
C LEU A 533 46.23 -25.08 9.96
N TYR A 534 45.84 -26.31 9.77
CA TYR A 534 46.71 -27.48 9.93
C TYR A 534 46.78 -28.31 8.64
N ILE A 535 47.87 -29.03 8.44
CA ILE A 535 48.06 -29.92 7.30
C ILE A 535 48.52 -31.31 7.72
N ASN A 536 47.93 -32.32 7.11
CA ASN A 536 48.41 -33.68 7.16
C ASN A 536 49.03 -34.05 5.80
N ARG A 537 50.35 -33.92 5.68
CA ARG A 537 51.06 -34.18 4.41
C ARG A 537 51.08 -35.65 4.02
N GLN A 538 50.98 -36.58 4.98
CA GLN A 538 50.98 -38.01 4.71
C GLN A 538 49.67 -38.49 4.11
N GLU A 539 48.55 -37.97 4.64
CA GLU A 539 47.23 -38.35 4.18
C GLU A 539 46.68 -37.37 3.11
N GLY A 540 47.33 -36.23 2.91
CA GLY A 540 46.96 -35.23 1.89
C GLY A 540 45.74 -34.41 2.25
N PHE A 541 45.58 -34.01 3.53
CA PHE A 541 44.49 -33.16 4.00
C PHE A 541 44.98 -31.84 4.58
N ILE A 542 44.19 -30.80 4.41
CA ILE A 542 44.37 -29.49 5.04
C ILE A 542 43.05 -29.05 5.67
N GLY A 543 43.09 -28.34 6.79
CA GLY A 543 41.86 -27.81 7.41
C GLY A 543 42.02 -27.38 8.86
N MET A 544 40.98 -26.71 9.40
CA MET A 544 40.95 -26.20 10.75
C MET A 544 40.69 -27.30 11.80
N GLY A 545 40.02 -28.37 11.40
CA GLY A 545 39.68 -29.51 12.27
C GLY A 545 40.84 -30.45 12.55
N LEU A 546 41.98 -30.32 11.87
CA LEU A 546 43.14 -31.21 11.98
C LEU A 546 44.08 -30.81 13.13
N LYS A 547 43.57 -30.58 14.32
CA LYS A 547 44.28 -30.01 15.48
C LYS A 547 45.47 -30.84 16.00
N LYS A 548 45.61 -32.10 15.52
CA LYS A 548 46.72 -33.02 15.90
C LYS A 548 47.87 -33.04 14.86
N ASP A 549 47.65 -32.38 13.71
CA ASP A 549 48.59 -32.35 12.60
C ASP A 549 49.47 -31.11 12.63
N GLU A 550 50.30 -30.92 11.59
CA GLU A 550 51.26 -29.80 11.46
C GLU A 550 50.50 -28.45 11.35
N PHE A 551 50.77 -27.52 12.29
CA PHE A 551 50.26 -26.14 12.22
C PHE A 551 50.97 -25.36 11.12
N ILE A 552 50.18 -24.64 10.28
CA ILE A 552 50.73 -23.80 9.20
C ILE A 552 50.67 -22.31 9.59
N CYS A 553 49.50 -21.81 9.81
CA CYS A 553 49.28 -20.37 10.08
C CYS A 553 47.92 -20.13 10.74
N ASN A 554 47.74 -18.90 11.26
CA ASN A 554 46.40 -18.41 11.58
C ASN A 554 45.71 -17.96 10.27
N CYS A 555 44.44 -18.25 10.16
CA CYS A 555 43.62 -17.95 9.00
C CYS A 555 42.19 -17.59 9.44
N SER A 556 41.37 -17.23 8.47
CA SER A 556 39.94 -17.07 8.62
C SER A 556 39.21 -18.14 7.78
N ASP A 557 37.97 -18.39 8.12
CA ASP A 557 37.06 -19.29 7.40
C ASP A 557 36.72 -18.83 5.97
N ILE A 558 37.04 -17.57 5.64
CA ILE A 558 36.83 -16.96 4.29
C ILE A 558 38.10 -16.92 3.45
N ASP A 559 39.27 -17.30 4.01
CA ASP A 559 40.53 -17.29 3.30
C ASP A 559 40.62 -18.42 2.24
N ASP A 560 41.35 -18.13 1.17
CA ASP A 560 41.73 -19.12 0.18
C ASP A 560 43.17 -19.60 0.41
N VAL A 561 43.37 -20.90 0.30
CA VAL A 561 44.68 -21.52 0.43
C VAL A 561 45.17 -22.00 -0.93
N ILE A 562 46.32 -21.52 -1.34
CA ILE A 562 46.98 -21.97 -2.56
C ILE A 562 47.99 -23.07 -2.21
N ILE A 563 47.83 -24.25 -2.82
CA ILE A 563 48.67 -25.40 -2.64
C ILE A 563 49.49 -25.60 -3.92
N PHE A 564 50.81 -25.55 -3.82
CA PHE A 564 51.71 -25.84 -4.92
C PHE A 564 52.22 -27.28 -4.79
N TYR A 565 52.05 -28.07 -5.85
CA TYR A 565 52.54 -29.46 -5.94
C TYR A 565 53.94 -29.51 -6.57
N ARG A 566 54.69 -30.58 -6.25
CA ARG A 566 56.05 -30.81 -6.78
C ARG A 566 56.11 -30.98 -8.30
N ASN A 567 54.99 -31.35 -8.93
CA ASN A 567 54.87 -31.48 -10.39
C ASN A 567 54.65 -30.14 -11.12
N GLY A 568 54.69 -29.00 -10.39
CA GLY A 568 54.49 -27.66 -10.96
C GLY A 568 53.02 -27.23 -11.11
N THR A 569 52.05 -28.04 -10.71
CA THR A 569 50.64 -27.67 -10.69
C THR A 569 50.26 -26.99 -9.36
N TYR A 570 49.14 -26.27 -9.33
CA TYR A 570 48.61 -25.70 -8.11
C TYR A 570 47.11 -25.94 -7.99
N LYS A 571 46.60 -25.87 -6.76
CA LYS A 571 45.17 -25.95 -6.43
C LYS A 571 44.81 -24.85 -5.44
N ILE A 572 43.67 -24.15 -5.66
CA ILE A 572 43.11 -23.19 -4.73
C ILE A 572 41.90 -23.84 -4.06
N VAL A 573 41.82 -23.77 -2.73
CA VAL A 573 40.72 -24.28 -1.93
C VAL A 573 40.35 -23.27 -0.85
N LYS A 574 39.08 -23.12 -0.52
CA LYS A 574 38.64 -22.36 0.63
C LYS A 574 38.99 -23.09 1.91
N VAL A 575 39.31 -22.34 2.97
CA VAL A 575 39.51 -22.90 4.30
C VAL A 575 38.23 -23.58 4.77
N ALA A 576 38.33 -24.80 5.28
CA ALA A 576 37.25 -25.58 5.87
C ALA A 576 37.80 -26.54 6.93
N ASP A 577 36.96 -27.28 7.62
CA ASP A 577 37.37 -28.20 8.70
C ASP A 577 38.38 -29.27 8.22
N LYS A 578 38.12 -29.88 7.07
CA LYS A 578 38.99 -30.88 6.47
C LYS A 578 38.77 -30.98 4.95
N ILE A 579 39.79 -30.73 4.16
CA ILE A 579 39.75 -30.79 2.70
C ILE A 579 40.88 -31.70 2.19
N PHE A 580 40.54 -32.58 1.26
CA PHE A 580 41.54 -33.38 0.58
C PHE A 580 42.23 -32.55 -0.53
N ILE A 581 43.53 -32.47 -0.41
CA ILE A 581 44.37 -31.69 -1.34
C ILE A 581 45.28 -32.57 -2.24
N GLY A 582 45.31 -33.87 -1.99
CA GLY A 582 46.16 -34.82 -2.72
C GLY A 582 47.38 -35.22 -1.90
N LYS A 583 47.93 -36.42 -2.20
CA LYS A 583 49.14 -36.96 -1.56
C LYS A 583 50.37 -36.52 -2.28
#